data_cf002bffec0b4cf41e8c895ea92c1cd2
#
_entry.id   cf002bffec0b4cf41e8c895ea92c1cd2
#
_cell.length_a   1.000
_cell.length_b   1.000
_cell.length_c   1.000
_cell.angle_alpha   90.00
_cell.angle_beta   90.00
_cell.angle_gamma   90.00
#
_symmetry.space_group_name_H-M   'P 1'
#
loop_
_entity.id
_entity.type
_entity.pdbx_description
1 polymer ?
#
loop_
_entity_poly.entity_id
_entity_poly.type
_entity_poly.pdbx_seq_one_letter_code
_entity_poly.pdbx_strand_id
1 'polypeptide(L)'
;MKKKLILLSACLAAMTLTISSCKKDDDKSSSQPKASLYHRVGGTTMVTDPNNPSQMIEQGRLTLRSVVDSSINVIAADAQLADYFTTLFTELGNNNTSGLTALSKNLTDFMCVATGSKNYMYTGLTMSAAHDPTRNSRMGMTADSDDFDKFVGDIGIGLAKNGVTSTNNKELVDDLVALLYTTKSAIVQR
;
A
#
# COMPACT_ATOMS: atom_id res chain seq x y z
N MET A 1 -57.85 8.37 -41.64
CA MET A 1 -58.02 7.58 -42.87
C MET A 1 -56.80 6.73 -43.11
N LYS A 2 -57.06 5.45 -43.35
CA LYS A 2 -56.20 4.41 -43.93
C LYS A 2 -55.00 3.89 -43.12
N LYS A 3 -55.29 2.80 -42.45
CA LYS A 3 -54.47 1.64 -42.09
C LYS A 3 -53.61 1.16 -43.26
N LYS A 4 -52.36 0.81 -43.02
CA LYS A 4 -51.73 -0.28 -43.78
C LYS A 4 -50.91 -1.16 -42.80
N LEU A 5 -51.51 -2.27 -42.56
CA LEU A 5 -50.99 -3.52 -42.02
C LEU A 5 -50.17 -4.18 -43.14
N ILE A 6 -48.92 -4.54 -42.86
CA ILE A 6 -48.22 -5.52 -43.70
C ILE A 6 -47.70 -6.62 -42.78
N LEU A 7 -48.23 -7.76 -43.08
CA LEU A 7 -47.94 -9.10 -42.53
C LEU A 7 -46.63 -9.69 -43.11
N LEU A 8 -46.03 -10.55 -42.30
CA LEU A 8 -45.41 -11.85 -42.64
C LEU A 8 -44.00 -11.83 -43.23
N SER A 9 -43.05 -12.45 -42.62
CA SER A 9 -42.76 -13.86 -42.97
C SER A 9 -41.86 -14.54 -41.94
N ALA A 10 -42.33 -15.64 -41.42
CA ALA A 10 -41.56 -16.58 -40.61
C ALA A 10 -40.58 -17.36 -41.52
N CYS A 11 -39.29 -17.32 -41.19
CA CYS A 11 -38.33 -18.32 -41.65
C CYS A 11 -37.80 -19.10 -40.45
N LEU A 12 -38.40 -20.28 -40.27
CA LEU A 12 -37.97 -21.34 -39.35
C LEU A 12 -36.73 -22.00 -39.96
N ALA A 13 -35.54 -21.62 -39.52
CA ALA A 13 -34.32 -22.36 -39.85
C ALA A 13 -33.95 -23.20 -38.62
N ALA A 14 -34.19 -24.51 -38.75
CA ALA A 14 -33.70 -25.50 -37.80
C ALA A 14 -32.17 -25.55 -37.82
N MET A 15 -31.54 -25.01 -36.80
CA MET A 15 -30.08 -25.21 -36.55
C MET A 15 -29.93 -26.45 -35.67
N THR A 16 -29.46 -27.53 -36.27
CA THR A 16 -28.98 -28.72 -35.61
C THR A 16 -27.82 -28.39 -34.67
N LEU A 17 -28.05 -28.52 -33.38
CA LEU A 17 -26.99 -28.45 -32.35
C LEU A 17 -26.14 -29.72 -32.43
N THR A 18 -24.97 -29.60 -33.03
CA THR A 18 -23.92 -30.60 -32.83
C THR A 18 -23.31 -30.38 -31.46
N ILE A 19 -23.59 -31.23 -30.51
CA ILE A 19 -22.93 -31.31 -29.22
C ILE A 19 -21.54 -31.88 -29.49
N SER A 20 -20.57 -30.98 -29.67
CA SER A 20 -19.16 -31.37 -29.62
C SER A 20 -18.79 -31.59 -28.15
N SER A 21 -18.66 -32.87 -27.80
CA SER A 21 -18.12 -33.32 -26.52
C SER A 21 -16.67 -32.85 -26.42
N CYS A 22 -16.43 -31.71 -25.82
CA CYS A 22 -15.08 -31.35 -25.43
C CYS A 22 -14.65 -32.25 -24.27
N LYS A 23 -13.64 -33.05 -24.52
CA LYS A 23 -12.86 -33.77 -23.52
C LYS A 23 -12.41 -32.76 -22.47
N LYS A 24 -12.56 -33.19 -21.21
CA LYS A 24 -11.99 -32.58 -20.03
C LYS A 24 -10.47 -32.62 -20.19
N ASP A 25 -9.87 -31.54 -20.73
CA ASP A 25 -8.46 -31.32 -20.66
C ASP A 25 -8.17 -30.73 -19.30
N ASP A 26 -7.21 -31.33 -18.61
CA ASP A 26 -6.76 -31.03 -17.27
C ASP A 26 -6.57 -29.53 -17.06
N ASP A 27 -7.13 -29.00 -15.97
CA ASP A 27 -6.91 -27.68 -15.44
C ASP A 27 -5.39 -27.42 -15.24
N LYS A 28 -4.73 -26.97 -16.28
CA LYS A 28 -3.58 -26.12 -16.13
C LYS A 28 -4.13 -24.76 -15.71
N SER A 29 -4.32 -24.57 -14.42
CA SER A 29 -4.40 -23.24 -13.81
C SER A 29 -3.22 -22.44 -14.36
N SER A 30 -3.46 -21.62 -15.35
CA SER A 30 -2.53 -20.60 -15.78
C SER A 30 -2.52 -19.55 -14.66
N SER A 31 -1.70 -19.77 -13.64
CA SER A 31 -1.44 -18.75 -12.64
C SER A 31 -0.81 -17.56 -13.33
N GLN A 32 -1.63 -16.59 -13.75
CA GLN A 32 -1.09 -15.29 -14.15
C GLN A 32 -0.22 -14.77 -13.00
N PRO A 33 0.97 -14.22 -13.28
CA PRO A 33 1.80 -13.64 -12.24
C PRO A 33 0.98 -12.63 -11.44
N LYS A 34 0.99 -12.76 -10.11
CA LYS A 34 0.30 -11.84 -9.22
C LYS A 34 0.82 -10.42 -9.48
N ALA A 35 -0.09 -9.47 -9.66
CA ALA A 35 0.27 -8.07 -9.82
C ALA A 35 1.08 -7.58 -8.61
N SER A 36 2.06 -6.69 -8.84
CA SER A 36 2.86 -6.12 -7.75
C SER A 36 1.97 -5.47 -6.69
N LEU A 37 2.44 -5.41 -5.45
CA LEU A 37 1.73 -4.70 -4.38
C LEU A 37 1.44 -3.25 -4.78
N TYR A 38 2.40 -2.58 -5.42
CA TYR A 38 2.22 -1.22 -5.90
C TYR A 38 1.05 -1.09 -6.88
N HIS A 39 0.90 -2.03 -7.80
CA HIS A 39 -0.25 -2.05 -8.73
C HIS A 39 -1.57 -2.25 -7.99
N ARG A 40 -1.59 -3.12 -6.96
CA ARG A 40 -2.78 -3.44 -6.18
C ARG A 40 -3.26 -2.28 -5.28
N VAL A 41 -2.38 -1.36 -4.93
CA VAL A 41 -2.73 -0.13 -4.17
C VAL A 41 -3.00 1.08 -5.06
N GLY A 42 -3.15 0.90 -6.38
CA GLY A 42 -3.52 1.95 -7.33
C GLY A 42 -2.53 2.15 -8.48
N GLY A 43 -1.31 1.64 -8.36
CA GLY A 43 -0.32 1.64 -9.43
C GLY A 43 0.03 3.03 -9.95
N THR A 44 0.26 3.10 -11.26
CA THR A 44 0.76 4.30 -11.96
C THR A 44 -0.36 5.20 -12.51
N THR A 45 -1.63 4.93 -12.17
CA THR A 45 -2.75 5.82 -12.54
C THR A 45 -2.52 7.20 -11.94
N MET A 46 -2.55 8.23 -12.78
CA MET A 46 -2.32 9.61 -12.34
C MET A 46 -3.61 10.23 -11.79
N VAL A 47 -3.51 10.84 -10.61
CA VAL A 47 -4.60 11.57 -9.94
C VAL A 47 -4.09 12.93 -9.46
N THR A 48 -4.99 13.86 -9.18
CA THR A 48 -4.60 15.14 -8.58
C THR A 48 -4.02 14.93 -7.18
N ASP A 49 -2.87 15.53 -6.87
CA ASP A 49 -2.30 15.49 -5.53
C ASP A 49 -3.11 16.41 -4.59
N PRO A 50 -3.79 15.85 -3.55
CA PRO A 50 -4.57 16.68 -2.62
C PRO A 50 -3.70 17.66 -1.81
N ASN A 51 -2.40 17.39 -1.64
CA ASN A 51 -1.48 18.30 -0.97
C ASN A 51 -0.93 19.40 -1.89
N ASN A 52 -1.03 19.19 -3.21
CA ASN A 52 -0.67 20.19 -4.22
C ASN A 52 -1.58 20.04 -5.45
N PRO A 53 -2.77 20.67 -5.46
CA PRO A 53 -3.77 20.48 -6.52
C PRO A 53 -3.31 20.87 -7.93
N SER A 54 -2.18 21.56 -8.06
CA SER A 54 -1.58 21.89 -9.35
C SER A 54 -0.70 20.74 -9.91
N GLN A 55 -0.49 19.68 -9.13
CA GLN A 55 0.34 18.54 -9.52
C GLN A 55 -0.47 17.25 -9.58
N MET A 56 0.03 16.34 -10.40
CA MET A 56 -0.47 14.97 -10.47
C MET A 56 0.47 14.04 -9.71
N ILE A 57 -0.11 13.02 -9.07
CA ILE A 57 0.60 11.97 -8.33
C ILE A 57 0.08 10.60 -8.78
N GLU A 58 0.92 9.58 -8.76
CA GLU A 58 0.45 8.22 -8.97
C GLU A 58 -0.46 7.77 -7.83
N GLN A 59 -1.59 7.13 -8.16
CA GLN A 59 -2.56 6.63 -7.19
C GLN A 59 -1.92 5.69 -6.16
N GLY A 60 -1.01 4.81 -6.61
CA GLY A 60 -0.28 3.92 -5.71
C GLY A 60 0.53 4.69 -4.66
N ARG A 61 1.24 5.75 -5.08
CA ARG A 61 1.99 6.61 -4.16
C ARG A 61 1.07 7.38 -3.22
N LEU A 62 -0.03 7.92 -3.73
CA LEU A 62 -1.01 8.64 -2.91
C LEU A 62 -1.60 7.73 -1.83
N THR A 63 -1.98 6.49 -2.19
CA THR A 63 -2.49 5.51 -1.24
C THR A 63 -1.45 5.18 -0.17
N LEU A 64 -0.20 4.88 -0.57
CA LEU A 64 0.87 4.56 0.38
C LEU A 64 1.19 5.76 1.28
N ARG A 65 1.23 6.99 0.76
CA ARG A 65 1.42 8.21 1.57
C ARG A 65 0.31 8.36 2.60
N SER A 66 -0.95 8.17 2.21
CA SER A 66 -2.09 8.28 3.13
C SER A 66 -2.02 7.24 4.25
N VAL A 67 -1.60 6.02 3.94
CA VAL A 67 -1.36 4.97 4.96
C VAL A 67 -0.21 5.37 5.88
N VAL A 68 0.91 5.81 5.32
CA VAL A 68 2.10 6.26 6.09
C VAL A 68 1.72 7.40 7.05
N ASP A 69 1.06 8.45 6.56
CA ASP A 69 0.68 9.60 7.38
C ASP A 69 -0.30 9.19 8.49
N SER A 70 -1.26 8.30 8.19
CA SER A 70 -2.16 7.74 9.20
C SER A 70 -1.42 6.90 10.24
N SER A 71 -0.43 6.11 9.81
CA SER A 71 0.39 5.26 10.69
C SER A 71 1.29 6.10 11.60
N ILE A 72 1.91 7.16 11.09
CA ILE A 72 2.71 8.10 11.89
C ILE A 72 1.87 8.67 13.04
N ASN A 73 0.60 9.04 12.77
CA ASN A 73 -0.30 9.53 13.82
C ASN A 73 -0.66 8.44 14.86
N VAL A 74 -0.78 7.19 14.46
CA VAL A 74 -1.02 6.06 15.39
C VAL A 74 0.20 5.83 16.26
N ILE A 75 1.38 5.72 15.66
CA ILE A 75 2.67 5.50 16.33
C ILE A 75 2.97 6.63 17.31
N ALA A 76 2.70 7.88 16.93
CA ALA A 76 2.90 9.04 17.80
C ALA A 76 2.01 9.03 19.07
N ALA A 77 0.88 8.36 19.02
CA ALA A 77 -0.04 8.19 20.13
C ALA A 77 0.21 6.90 20.93
N ASP A 78 1.09 6.03 20.47
CA ASP A 78 1.40 4.77 21.12
C ASP A 78 2.48 4.94 22.19
N ALA A 79 2.17 4.59 23.45
CA ALA A 79 3.06 4.79 24.59
C ALA A 79 4.36 3.96 24.51
N GLN A 80 4.34 2.80 23.82
CA GLN A 80 5.54 1.95 23.65
C GLN A 80 6.49 2.53 22.62
N LEU A 81 5.94 3.18 21.56
CA LEU A 81 6.74 3.64 20.43
C LEU A 81 7.07 5.15 20.49
N ALA A 82 6.37 5.93 21.31
CA ALA A 82 6.56 7.38 21.38
C ALA A 82 7.99 7.80 21.72
N ASP A 83 8.68 7.05 22.59
CA ASP A 83 10.03 7.36 23.04
C ASP A 83 11.08 7.26 21.92
N TYR A 84 10.78 6.54 20.83
CA TYR A 84 11.62 6.49 19.64
C TYR A 84 11.69 7.82 18.89
N PHE A 85 10.69 8.69 19.09
CA PHE A 85 10.45 9.90 18.32
C PHE A 85 10.57 11.19 19.16
N THR A 86 11.23 11.15 20.32
CA THR A 86 11.37 12.28 21.24
C THR A 86 11.96 13.54 20.57
N THR A 87 12.96 13.36 19.72
CA THR A 87 13.55 14.48 18.94
C THR A 87 12.53 15.07 17.98
N LEU A 88 11.76 14.23 17.29
CA LEU A 88 10.71 14.66 16.37
C LEU A 88 9.60 15.44 17.10
N PHE A 89 9.19 14.98 18.29
CA PHE A 89 8.19 15.69 19.10
C PHE A 89 8.73 17.03 19.60
N THR A 90 10.00 17.11 19.95
CA THR A 90 10.66 18.37 20.31
C THR A 90 10.69 19.34 19.13
N GLU A 91 11.05 18.88 17.93
CA GLU A 91 11.00 19.69 16.71
C GLU A 91 9.58 20.24 16.48
N LEU A 92 8.55 19.38 16.57
CA LEU A 92 7.14 19.79 16.39
C LEU A 92 6.70 20.80 17.45
N GLY A 93 7.08 20.63 18.71
CA GLY A 93 6.81 21.58 19.79
C GLY A 93 7.42 22.96 19.55
N ASN A 94 8.48 23.02 18.77
CA ASN A 94 9.15 24.26 18.33
C ASN A 94 8.66 24.77 16.96
N ASN A 95 7.51 24.27 16.46
CA ASN A 95 6.96 24.58 15.13
C ASN A 95 7.89 24.19 13.96
N ASN A 96 8.82 23.27 14.18
CA ASN A 96 9.68 22.72 13.13
C ASN A 96 9.12 21.39 12.62
N THR A 97 8.54 21.39 11.43
CA THR A 97 7.94 20.21 10.79
C THR A 97 8.90 19.45 9.88
N SER A 98 10.17 19.88 9.79
CA SER A 98 11.12 19.30 8.83
C SER A 98 11.38 17.81 9.07
N GLY A 99 11.46 17.38 10.33
CA GLY A 99 11.63 15.97 10.69
C GLY A 99 10.41 15.11 10.32
N LEU A 100 9.22 15.59 10.61
CA LEU A 100 7.98 14.90 10.24
C LEU A 100 7.83 14.79 8.72
N THR A 101 8.11 15.87 7.99
CA THR A 101 8.09 15.88 6.53
C THR A 101 9.10 14.88 5.94
N ALA A 102 10.31 14.83 6.51
CA ALA A 102 11.34 13.89 6.09
C ALA A 102 10.95 12.44 6.40
N LEU A 103 10.35 12.16 7.56
CA LEU A 103 9.87 10.84 7.95
C LEU A 103 8.78 10.36 7.00
N SER A 104 7.72 11.15 6.81
CA SER A 104 6.61 10.82 5.89
C SER A 104 7.12 10.56 4.47
N LYS A 105 7.98 11.46 3.94
CA LYS A 105 8.57 11.30 2.60
C LYS A 105 9.39 10.01 2.48
N ASN A 106 10.33 9.78 3.40
CA ASN A 106 11.24 8.66 3.32
C ASN A 106 10.50 7.32 3.47
N LEU A 107 9.56 7.23 4.41
CA LEU A 107 8.76 6.02 4.59
C LEU A 107 7.85 5.77 3.38
N THR A 108 7.25 6.82 2.79
CA THR A 108 6.48 6.70 1.55
C THR A 108 7.36 6.23 0.39
N ASP A 109 8.57 6.81 0.21
CA ASP A 109 9.49 6.42 -0.85
C ASP A 109 9.93 4.96 -0.68
N PHE A 110 10.27 4.56 0.55
CA PHE A 110 10.58 3.17 0.88
C PHE A 110 9.42 2.23 0.50
N MET A 111 8.20 2.55 0.93
CA MET A 111 7.02 1.73 0.63
C MET A 111 6.75 1.65 -0.87
N CYS A 112 6.92 2.74 -1.63
CA CYS A 112 6.79 2.71 -3.09
C CYS A 112 7.77 1.71 -3.72
N VAL A 113 9.05 1.78 -3.35
CA VAL A 113 10.09 0.87 -3.88
C VAL A 113 9.83 -0.56 -3.45
N ALA A 114 9.59 -0.79 -2.16
CA ALA A 114 9.38 -2.12 -1.59
C ALA A 114 8.15 -2.82 -2.14
N THR A 115 7.09 -2.09 -2.48
CA THR A 115 5.88 -2.63 -3.12
C THR A 115 6.00 -2.85 -4.63
N GLY A 116 7.10 -2.40 -5.24
CA GLY A 116 7.43 -2.69 -6.64
C GLY A 116 7.17 -1.55 -7.62
N SER A 117 7.09 -0.29 -7.15
CA SER A 117 7.12 0.87 -8.04
C SER A 117 8.42 0.94 -8.83
N LYS A 118 8.33 1.41 -10.08
CA LYS A 118 9.50 1.65 -10.95
C LYS A 118 9.83 3.14 -11.13
N ASN A 119 8.96 4.02 -10.67
CA ASN A 119 9.05 5.46 -10.91
C ASN A 119 9.57 6.23 -9.69
N TYR A 120 9.74 5.56 -8.55
CA TYR A 120 10.24 6.17 -7.33
C TYR A 120 11.53 5.49 -6.87
N MET A 121 12.35 6.25 -6.16
CA MET A 121 13.59 5.78 -5.55
C MET A 121 13.59 6.13 -4.07
N TYR A 122 14.11 5.23 -3.26
CA TYR A 122 14.42 5.51 -1.86
C TYR A 122 15.85 6.04 -1.76
N THR A 123 16.00 7.25 -1.28
CA THR A 123 17.30 7.94 -1.12
C THR A 123 17.63 8.24 0.34
N GLY A 124 16.85 7.68 1.28
CA GLY A 124 17.09 7.81 2.72
C GLY A 124 18.25 6.94 3.22
N LEU A 125 18.40 6.90 4.54
CA LEU A 125 19.36 6.01 5.20
C LEU A 125 19.00 4.54 4.94
N THR A 126 20.01 3.66 4.96
CA THR A 126 19.73 2.22 4.97
C THR A 126 18.83 1.87 6.16
N MET A 127 18.07 0.77 6.05
CA MET A 127 17.12 0.38 7.10
C MET A 127 17.79 0.30 8.48
N SER A 128 18.95 -0.35 8.57
CA SER A 128 19.72 -0.41 9.82
C SER A 128 20.16 0.98 10.31
N ALA A 129 20.68 1.85 9.42
CA ALA A 129 21.14 3.17 9.82
C ALA A 129 19.98 4.10 10.22
N ALA A 130 18.80 3.94 9.62
CA ALA A 130 17.62 4.72 9.96
C ALA A 130 17.11 4.45 11.39
N HIS A 131 17.38 3.25 11.92
CA HIS A 131 16.94 2.80 13.24
C HIS A 131 18.07 2.73 14.28
N ASP A 132 19.26 3.24 13.93
CA ASP A 132 20.39 3.35 14.83
C ASP A 132 20.56 4.78 15.34
N PRO A 133 20.36 5.06 16.65
CA PRO A 133 20.50 6.41 17.21
C PRO A 133 21.87 7.04 16.99
N THR A 134 22.91 6.26 16.80
CA THR A 134 24.29 6.76 16.54
C THR A 134 24.44 7.28 15.11
N ARG A 135 23.56 6.90 14.20
CA ARG A 135 23.57 7.26 12.77
C ARG A 135 22.40 8.13 12.35
N ASN A 136 21.30 8.05 13.07
CA ASN A 136 20.09 8.86 12.89
C ASN A 136 19.77 9.59 14.18
N SER A 137 20.16 10.85 14.28
CA SER A 137 19.97 11.68 15.46
C SER A 137 18.51 11.96 15.83
N ARG A 138 17.55 11.60 14.94
CA ARG A 138 16.12 11.69 15.23
C ARG A 138 15.55 10.42 15.84
N MET A 139 16.34 9.34 15.86
CA MET A 139 15.96 8.09 16.51
C MET A 139 16.34 8.13 17.99
N GLY A 140 15.39 7.90 18.90
CA GLY A 140 15.61 8.00 20.34
C GLY A 140 16.36 6.80 20.92
N MET A 141 16.10 5.60 20.41
CA MET A 141 16.69 4.35 20.91
C MET A 141 16.68 3.25 19.83
N THR A 142 17.36 2.13 20.11
CA THR A 142 17.32 0.92 19.29
C THR A 142 16.07 0.10 19.59
N ALA A 143 15.48 -0.50 18.56
CA ALA A 143 14.29 -1.32 18.68
C ALA A 143 14.60 -2.79 19.01
N ASP A 144 13.74 -3.44 19.77
CA ASP A 144 13.70 -4.88 19.94
C ASP A 144 12.58 -5.53 19.09
N SER A 145 12.37 -6.83 19.30
CA SER A 145 11.38 -7.60 18.54
C SER A 145 9.95 -7.17 18.83
N ASP A 146 9.64 -6.87 20.08
CA ASP A 146 8.28 -6.51 20.51
C ASP A 146 7.91 -5.11 20.00
N ASP A 147 8.88 -4.19 19.99
CA ASP A 147 8.74 -2.86 19.42
C ASP A 147 8.45 -2.91 17.91
N PHE A 148 9.17 -3.80 17.21
CA PHE A 148 8.94 -4.03 15.78
C PHE A 148 7.54 -4.59 15.52
N ASP A 149 7.12 -5.59 16.30
CA ASP A 149 5.81 -6.23 16.14
C ASP A 149 4.69 -5.23 16.46
N LYS A 150 4.90 -4.35 17.45
CA LYS A 150 4.00 -3.24 17.77
C LYS A 150 3.90 -2.24 16.62
N PHE A 151 5.04 -1.82 16.04
CA PHE A 151 5.09 -0.98 14.85
C PHE A 151 4.27 -1.56 13.68
N VAL A 152 4.43 -2.86 13.38
CA VAL A 152 3.65 -3.53 12.33
C VAL A 152 2.16 -3.49 12.64
N GLY A 153 1.77 -3.68 13.91
CA GLY A 153 0.39 -3.52 14.36
C GLY A 153 -0.17 -2.12 14.10
N ASP A 154 0.61 -1.08 14.39
CA ASP A 154 0.21 0.32 14.18
C ASP A 154 0.10 0.68 12.68
N ILE A 155 0.94 0.11 11.83
CA ILE A 155 0.77 0.18 10.37
C ILE A 155 -0.57 -0.48 9.96
N GLY A 156 -0.93 -1.61 10.57
CA GLY A 156 -2.23 -2.26 10.36
C GLY A 156 -3.42 -1.34 10.71
N ILE A 157 -3.32 -0.58 11.79
CA ILE A 157 -4.31 0.44 12.17
C ILE A 157 -4.33 1.58 11.12
N GLY A 158 -3.15 2.02 10.66
CA GLY A 158 -3.02 3.00 9.58
C GLY A 158 -3.70 2.55 8.29
N LEU A 159 -3.53 1.28 7.89
CA LEU A 159 -4.23 0.67 6.76
C LEU A 159 -5.75 0.72 6.96
N ALA A 160 -6.24 0.32 8.14
CA ALA A 160 -7.66 0.32 8.46
C ALA A 160 -8.28 1.73 8.40
N LYS A 161 -7.57 2.76 8.84
CA LYS A 161 -7.98 4.18 8.73
C LYS A 161 -8.13 4.63 7.26
N ASN A 162 -7.47 3.96 6.33
CA ASN A 162 -7.58 4.18 4.88
C ASN A 162 -8.52 3.17 4.19
N GLY A 163 -9.35 2.47 4.94
CA GLY A 163 -10.35 1.55 4.42
C GLY A 163 -9.82 0.19 3.98
N VAL A 164 -8.55 -0.14 4.27
CA VAL A 164 -7.92 -1.42 3.94
C VAL A 164 -7.83 -2.28 5.19
N THR A 165 -8.65 -3.32 5.26
CA THR A 165 -8.74 -4.22 6.43
C THR A 165 -8.63 -5.68 6.01
N SER A 166 -8.31 -6.56 6.96
CA SER A 166 -8.33 -8.01 6.70
C SER A 166 -9.73 -8.55 6.36
N THR A 167 -10.79 -7.80 6.67
CA THR A 167 -12.17 -8.18 6.32
C THR A 167 -12.47 -7.93 4.85
N ASN A 168 -12.00 -6.81 4.28
CA ASN A 168 -12.32 -6.44 2.91
C ASN A 168 -11.19 -6.69 1.91
N ASN A 169 -9.93 -6.84 2.39
CA ASN A 169 -8.76 -7.04 1.52
C ASN A 169 -7.64 -7.84 2.21
N LYS A 170 -8.02 -9.01 2.75
CA LYS A 170 -7.09 -9.84 3.55
C LYS A 170 -5.75 -10.10 2.87
N GLU A 171 -5.80 -10.50 1.60
CA GLU A 171 -4.58 -10.84 0.86
C GLU A 171 -3.63 -9.64 0.70
N LEU A 172 -4.14 -8.44 0.48
CA LEU A 172 -3.31 -7.23 0.40
C LEU A 172 -2.69 -6.90 1.75
N VAL A 173 -3.46 -7.01 2.83
CA VAL A 173 -2.97 -6.77 4.19
C VAL A 173 -1.89 -7.78 4.54
N ASP A 174 -2.11 -9.07 4.31
CA ASP A 174 -1.13 -10.13 4.61
C ASP A 174 0.17 -9.92 3.83
N ASP A 175 0.10 -9.56 2.54
CA ASP A 175 1.28 -9.32 1.72
C ASP A 175 2.05 -8.06 2.16
N LEU A 176 1.36 -6.98 2.55
CA LEU A 176 2.01 -5.78 3.08
C LEU A 176 2.67 -6.05 4.45
N VAL A 177 2.01 -6.80 5.31
CA VAL A 177 2.58 -7.25 6.60
C VAL A 177 3.81 -8.11 6.36
N ALA A 178 3.72 -9.12 5.47
CA ALA A 178 4.86 -9.97 5.12
C ALA A 178 6.04 -9.16 4.56
N LEU A 179 5.76 -8.13 3.73
CA LEU A 179 6.79 -7.21 3.24
C LEU A 179 7.49 -6.47 4.38
N LEU A 180 6.74 -5.93 5.35
CA LEU A 180 7.33 -5.25 6.51
C LEU A 180 8.24 -6.21 7.32
N TYR A 181 7.81 -7.45 7.53
CA TYR A 181 8.63 -8.45 8.24
C TYR A 181 9.96 -8.77 7.56
N THR A 182 10.11 -8.52 6.25
CA THR A 182 11.41 -8.64 5.58
C THR A 182 12.46 -7.64 6.10
N THR A 183 12.02 -6.56 6.75
CA THR A 183 12.92 -5.53 7.30
C THR A 183 13.30 -5.78 8.76
N LYS A 184 12.65 -6.72 9.44
CA LYS A 184 12.79 -6.94 10.90
C LYS A 184 14.25 -7.10 11.33
N SER A 185 15.01 -7.94 10.63
CA SER A 185 16.41 -8.21 10.97
C SER A 185 17.36 -7.00 10.85
N ALA A 186 16.97 -5.98 10.08
CA ALA A 186 17.73 -4.75 9.92
C ALA A 186 17.30 -3.66 10.91
N ILE A 187 16.09 -3.76 11.47
CA ILE A 187 15.50 -2.78 12.41
C ILE A 187 15.77 -3.20 13.86
N VAL A 188 15.59 -4.47 14.19
CA VAL A 188 15.81 -5.01 15.54
C VAL A 188 17.32 -5.05 15.82
N GLN A 189 17.77 -4.28 16.81
CA GLN A 189 19.19 -4.08 17.13
C GLN A 189 19.51 -4.31 18.61
N ARG A 190 18.54 -4.79 19.42
CA ARG A 190 18.72 -5.19 20.81
C ARG A 190 17.93 -6.45 21.17
#